data_2cbf69aa5b85c34a26dfe4191cd357ad
#
_entry.id   2cbf69aa5b85c34a26dfe4191cd357ad
#
_cell.length_a   1.000
_cell.length_b   1.000
_cell.length_c   1.000
_cell.angle_alpha   90.00
_cell.angle_beta   90.00
_cell.angle_gamma   90.00
#
_symmetry.space_group_name_H-M   'P 1'
#
loop_
_entity.id
_entity.type
_entity.pdbx_description
1 polymer ?
#
loop_
_entity_poly.entity_id
_entity_poly.type
_entity_poly.pdbx_seq_one_letter_code
_entity_poly.pdbx_strand_id
1 'polypeptide(L)'
;MNFHSDFLRKYLNKKKSTLFRDAFGNWHFIKRFLIFTFGCISYNRYNGFNQLHLEGTEYIRKLPDKKVLFVSNHQTYFADVFAMFHVFCSIKNGFINSIKNPIYLLNPKVNLYYVAAKETMDHNFLTKLFTYSGGITVKRTWREGNKKINRSVDVSEITRMGIAINDGWLITFPQGTTQAFAPGRRGIVHVIRKYNPIVVPIVIDGFHKAYDKKGIRIKRKGVLQKMKFKKPIQLDLKKETTDTIMEKIMDAIEQSPKYRKNNNHYHEI
;
A
#
# COMPACT_ATOMS: atom_id res chain seq x y z
N MET A 1 -29.66 0.82 -22.84
CA MET A 1 -28.41 1.34 -23.41
C MET A 1 -27.38 1.49 -22.30
N ASN A 2 -26.36 0.62 -22.29
CA ASN A 2 -25.46 0.40 -21.14
C ASN A 2 -24.28 1.42 -21.16
N PHE A 3 -24.47 2.62 -20.65
CA PHE A 3 -23.40 3.62 -20.45
C PHE A 3 -22.22 3.11 -19.61
N HIS A 4 -22.45 2.14 -18.76
CA HIS A 4 -21.43 1.56 -17.87
C HIS A 4 -20.48 0.59 -18.59
N SER A 5 -20.98 -0.13 -19.59
CA SER A 5 -20.17 -1.08 -20.39
C SER A 5 -19.24 -0.36 -21.36
N ASP A 6 -19.64 0.76 -21.92
CA ASP A 6 -18.84 1.53 -22.87
C ASP A 6 -17.71 2.33 -22.19
N PHE A 7 -17.96 2.84 -20.98
CA PHE A 7 -16.90 3.46 -20.18
C PHE A 7 -15.83 2.45 -19.77
N LEU A 8 -16.24 1.25 -19.31
CA LEU A 8 -15.32 0.16 -18.98
C LEU A 8 -14.58 -0.36 -20.21
N ARG A 9 -15.26 -0.49 -21.35
CA ARG A 9 -14.64 -0.88 -22.63
C ARG A 9 -13.63 0.17 -23.12
N LYS A 10 -13.96 1.45 -22.99
CA LYS A 10 -13.06 2.57 -23.32
C LYS A 10 -11.84 2.63 -22.41
N TYR A 11 -11.98 2.25 -21.12
CA TYR A 11 -10.87 2.16 -20.18
C TYR A 11 -10.03 0.90 -20.37
N LEU A 12 -10.66 -0.24 -20.72
CA LEU A 12 -9.99 -1.51 -20.99
C LEU A 12 -9.26 -1.52 -22.35
N ASN A 13 -9.76 -0.76 -23.33
CA ASN A 13 -9.12 -0.62 -24.64
C ASN A 13 -8.05 0.47 -24.71
N LYS A 14 -7.87 1.28 -23.65
CA LYS A 14 -6.88 2.35 -23.63
C LYS A 14 -5.74 2.03 -22.67
N LYS A 15 -4.65 1.63 -23.25
CA LYS A 15 -3.28 1.60 -22.72
C LYS A 15 -2.84 0.29 -22.07
N LYS A 16 -2.34 -0.63 -22.87
CA LYS A 16 -1.27 -1.53 -22.44
C LYS A 16 -0.13 -0.64 -21.91
N SER A 17 0.46 -1.01 -20.76
CA SER A 17 1.68 -0.35 -20.29
C SER A 17 2.73 -0.41 -21.40
N THR A 18 3.37 0.69 -21.65
CA THR A 18 4.43 0.80 -22.64
C THR A 18 5.76 1.02 -21.93
N LEU A 19 6.87 0.95 -22.66
CA LEU A 19 8.19 1.26 -22.13
C LEU A 19 8.22 2.65 -21.42
N PHE A 20 7.38 3.59 -21.87
CA PHE A 20 7.37 4.98 -21.39
C PHE A 20 6.22 5.31 -20.44
N ARG A 21 5.15 4.53 -20.41
CA ARG A 21 3.94 4.83 -19.63
C ARG A 21 3.44 3.60 -18.87
N ASP A 22 2.95 3.83 -17.66
CA ASP A 22 2.27 2.81 -16.86
C ASP A 22 0.88 2.49 -17.41
N ALA A 23 0.21 1.50 -16.83
CA ALA A 23 -1.13 1.06 -17.25
C ALA A 23 -2.23 2.13 -17.07
N PHE A 24 -1.97 3.20 -16.32
CA PHE A 24 -2.86 4.36 -16.16
C PHE A 24 -2.49 5.53 -17.10
N GLY A 25 -1.41 5.36 -17.87
CA GLY A 25 -0.93 6.34 -18.83
C GLY A 25 -0.02 7.42 -18.27
N ASN A 26 0.43 7.28 -17.02
CA ASN A 26 1.42 8.18 -16.44
C ASN A 26 2.80 7.88 -17.01
N TRP A 27 3.56 8.94 -17.30
CA TRP A 27 4.92 8.80 -17.80
C TRP A 27 5.85 8.21 -16.74
N HIS A 28 6.61 7.17 -17.08
CA HIS A 28 7.56 6.55 -16.17
C HIS A 28 8.64 7.52 -15.70
N PHE A 29 9.10 8.46 -16.54
CA PHE A 29 10.11 9.43 -16.14
C PHE A 29 9.56 10.42 -15.10
N ILE A 30 8.28 10.84 -15.21
CA ILE A 30 7.63 11.69 -14.20
C ILE A 30 7.50 10.91 -12.88
N LYS A 31 7.03 9.67 -12.94
CA LYS A 31 6.98 8.79 -11.75
C LYS A 31 8.35 8.62 -11.10
N ARG A 32 9.37 8.38 -11.91
CA ARG A 32 10.77 8.25 -11.44
C ARG A 32 11.23 9.51 -10.75
N PHE A 33 11.00 10.66 -11.35
CA PHE A 33 11.35 11.96 -10.78
C PHE A 33 10.61 12.23 -9.46
N LEU A 34 9.31 11.96 -9.39
CA LEU A 34 8.52 12.13 -8.17
C LEU A 34 8.99 11.19 -7.04
N ILE A 35 9.21 9.91 -7.34
CA ILE A 35 9.70 8.94 -6.34
C ILE A 35 11.10 9.34 -5.85
N PHE A 36 11.98 9.78 -6.74
CA PHE A 36 13.30 10.31 -6.37
C PHE A 36 13.18 11.51 -5.45
N THR A 37 12.41 12.53 -5.85
CA THR A 37 12.25 13.78 -5.08
C THR A 37 11.64 13.52 -3.70
N PHE A 38 10.53 12.79 -3.64
CA PHE A 38 9.90 12.44 -2.37
C PHE A 38 10.81 11.52 -1.53
N GLY A 39 11.56 10.64 -2.17
CA GLY A 39 12.56 9.81 -1.53
C GLY A 39 13.64 10.64 -0.86
N CYS A 40 14.25 11.60 -1.57
CA CYS A 40 15.27 12.50 -1.00
C CYS A 40 14.72 13.31 0.19
N ILE A 41 13.52 13.87 0.07
CA ILE A 41 12.89 14.66 1.14
C ILE A 41 12.57 13.78 2.38
N SER A 42 12.15 12.54 2.15
CA SER A 42 11.72 11.65 3.24
C SER A 42 12.83 10.77 3.81
N TYR A 43 14.01 10.68 3.17
CA TYR A 43 15.09 9.77 3.55
C TYR A 43 15.48 9.91 5.03
N ASN A 44 15.74 11.14 5.49
CA ASN A 44 16.16 11.38 6.87
C ASN A 44 15.10 11.03 7.92
N ARG A 45 13.83 10.86 7.50
CA ARG A 45 12.74 10.44 8.39
C ARG A 45 12.90 8.99 8.84
N TYR A 46 13.57 8.16 8.02
CA TYR A 46 13.73 6.72 8.22
C TYR A 46 15.17 6.31 8.47
N ASN A 47 16.15 7.16 8.13
CA ASN A 47 17.57 6.89 8.30
C ASN A 47 18.36 8.14 8.76
N GLY A 48 17.86 8.81 9.77
CA GLY A 48 18.47 10.03 10.35
C GLY A 48 17.72 10.46 11.61
N PHE A 49 16.58 11.13 11.48
CA PHE A 49 15.78 11.55 12.62
C PHE A 49 15.18 10.37 13.40
N ASN A 50 14.84 9.31 12.70
CA ASN A 50 14.37 8.03 13.24
C ASN A 50 15.14 6.90 12.54
N GLN A 51 14.95 5.67 13.02
CA GLN A 51 15.60 4.49 12.44
C GLN A 51 14.55 3.49 11.99
N LEU A 52 14.58 3.11 10.71
CA LEU A 52 13.74 2.06 10.16
C LEU A 52 14.47 0.72 10.22
N HIS A 53 14.00 -0.15 11.08
CA HIS A 53 14.45 -1.53 11.18
C HIS A 53 13.63 -2.41 10.22
N LEU A 54 14.32 -3.18 9.39
CA LEU A 54 13.74 -4.01 8.34
C LEU A 54 14.02 -5.48 8.59
N GLU A 55 13.01 -6.32 8.43
CA GLU A 55 13.11 -7.77 8.51
C GLU A 55 12.35 -8.42 7.34
N GLY A 56 12.86 -9.55 6.83
CA GLY A 56 12.15 -10.41 5.89
C GLY A 56 12.13 -9.89 4.45
N THR A 57 12.94 -8.89 4.09
CA THR A 57 12.97 -8.40 2.70
C THR A 57 13.51 -9.43 1.71
N GLU A 58 14.21 -10.46 2.18
CA GLU A 58 14.63 -11.62 1.37
C GLU A 58 13.45 -12.39 0.78
N TYR A 59 12.27 -12.40 1.44
CA TYR A 59 11.06 -13.06 0.92
C TYR A 59 10.50 -12.39 -0.32
N ILE A 60 10.79 -11.08 -0.50
CA ILE A 60 10.23 -10.32 -1.61
C ILE A 60 11.25 -10.03 -2.72
N ARG A 61 12.54 -10.29 -2.48
CA ARG A 61 13.61 -10.07 -3.47
C ARG A 61 13.40 -10.84 -4.78
N LYS A 62 12.87 -12.08 -4.69
CA LYS A 62 12.69 -12.97 -5.85
C LYS A 62 11.26 -12.93 -6.41
N LEU A 63 10.41 -12.03 -5.93
CA LEU A 63 9.05 -11.91 -6.45
C LEU A 63 9.06 -11.35 -7.87
N PRO A 64 8.08 -11.75 -8.69
CA PRO A 64 7.94 -11.20 -10.03
C PRO A 64 7.65 -9.70 -9.98
N ASP A 65 8.00 -8.97 -11.04
CA ASP A 65 7.82 -7.51 -11.10
C ASP A 65 6.36 -7.05 -11.11
N LYS A 66 5.42 -7.96 -11.27
CA LYS A 66 3.97 -7.73 -11.29
C LYS A 66 3.22 -8.90 -10.67
N LYS A 67 1.90 -8.73 -10.47
CA LYS A 67 1.02 -9.68 -9.79
C LYS A 67 1.37 -9.91 -8.32
N VAL A 68 1.84 -8.87 -7.64
CA VAL A 68 2.10 -8.91 -6.20
C VAL A 68 1.19 -7.90 -5.49
N LEU A 69 0.53 -8.35 -4.44
CA LEU A 69 -0.33 -7.56 -3.58
C LEU A 69 0.26 -7.57 -2.16
N PHE A 70 0.72 -6.42 -1.72
CA PHE A 70 1.14 -6.23 -0.33
C PHE A 70 -0.06 -5.83 0.52
N VAL A 71 -0.26 -6.53 1.62
CA VAL A 71 -1.29 -6.25 2.63
C VAL A 71 -0.60 -5.85 3.92
N SER A 72 -0.99 -4.70 4.50
CA SER A 72 -0.34 -4.17 5.71
C SER A 72 -1.35 -3.60 6.69
N ASN A 73 -1.00 -3.60 7.98
CA ASN A 73 -1.61 -2.69 8.95
C ASN A 73 -1.19 -1.24 8.61
N HIS A 74 -1.91 -0.24 9.13
CA HIS A 74 -1.76 1.16 8.76
C HIS A 74 -1.67 2.03 10.00
N GLN A 75 -0.63 2.84 10.12
CA GLN A 75 -0.42 3.70 11.28
C GLN A 75 -0.49 5.19 10.96
N THR A 76 -0.12 5.58 9.72
CA THR A 76 -0.17 6.97 9.25
C THR A 76 -0.57 7.03 7.78
N TYR A 77 -1.17 8.13 7.31
CA TYR A 77 -1.69 8.18 5.93
C TYR A 77 -0.59 8.11 4.86
N PHE A 78 0.57 8.74 5.07
CA PHE A 78 1.61 8.87 4.05
C PHE A 78 2.95 8.24 4.45
N ALA A 79 3.38 8.36 5.73
CA ALA A 79 4.71 7.89 6.12
C ALA A 79 4.88 6.37 5.91
N ASP A 80 3.86 5.58 6.16
CA ASP A 80 3.88 4.13 5.94
C ASP A 80 4.19 3.79 4.48
N VAL A 81 3.49 4.46 3.55
CA VAL A 81 3.65 4.27 2.11
C VAL A 81 5.03 4.74 1.65
N PHE A 82 5.50 5.90 2.11
CA PHE A 82 6.84 6.39 1.76
C PHE A 82 7.94 5.44 2.24
N ALA A 83 7.82 4.91 3.46
CA ALA A 83 8.78 3.91 3.94
C ALA A 83 8.79 2.66 3.05
N MET A 84 7.62 2.16 2.65
CA MET A 84 7.52 1.02 1.73
C MET A 84 8.16 1.34 0.37
N PHE A 85 7.99 2.56 -0.17
CA PHE A 85 8.66 2.98 -1.40
C PHE A 85 10.19 2.93 -1.27
N HIS A 86 10.75 3.44 -0.17
CA HIS A 86 12.18 3.32 0.10
C HIS A 86 12.64 1.87 0.09
N VAL A 87 11.93 0.99 0.81
CA VAL A 87 12.29 -0.42 0.91
C VAL A 87 12.20 -1.13 -0.45
N PHE A 88 11.15 -0.90 -1.22
CA PHE A 88 10.99 -1.54 -2.53
C PHE A 88 12.00 -1.04 -3.56
N CYS A 89 12.36 0.24 -3.51
CA CYS A 89 13.44 0.77 -4.32
C CYS A 89 14.81 0.19 -3.90
N SER A 90 15.03 0.05 -2.59
CA SER A 90 16.24 -0.55 -2.04
C SER A 90 16.41 -2.00 -2.49
N ILE A 91 15.37 -2.82 -2.38
CA ILE A 91 15.37 -4.23 -2.80
C ILE A 91 15.60 -4.38 -4.30
N LYS A 92 14.95 -3.53 -5.12
CA LYS A 92 15.18 -3.51 -6.58
C LYS A 92 16.67 -3.32 -6.91
N ASN A 93 17.39 -2.55 -6.09
CA ASN A 93 18.81 -2.27 -6.27
C ASN A 93 19.73 -3.23 -5.49
N GLY A 94 19.18 -4.35 -4.99
CA GLY A 94 19.97 -5.45 -4.41
C GLY A 94 20.23 -5.33 -2.90
N PHE A 95 19.80 -4.26 -2.22
CA PHE A 95 19.97 -4.11 -0.78
C PHE A 95 18.92 -4.92 -0.01
N ILE A 96 19.36 -5.72 0.94
CA ILE A 96 18.47 -6.57 1.77
C ILE A 96 18.44 -6.00 3.18
N ASN A 97 17.24 -5.92 3.78
CA ASN A 97 17.00 -5.42 5.13
C ASN A 97 17.68 -4.07 5.45
N SER A 98 17.86 -3.22 4.43
CA SER A 98 18.59 -1.96 4.58
C SER A 98 18.09 -0.89 3.61
N ILE A 99 17.98 0.35 4.11
CA ILE A 99 17.82 1.57 3.32
C ILE A 99 18.99 2.56 3.56
N LYS A 100 20.08 2.11 4.20
CA LYS A 100 21.17 2.99 4.62
C LYS A 100 21.89 3.68 3.47
N ASN A 101 21.97 3.05 2.31
CA ASN A 101 22.60 3.65 1.13
C ASN A 101 21.53 4.23 0.19
N PRO A 102 21.38 5.56 0.07
CA PRO A 102 20.32 6.19 -0.71
C PRO A 102 20.46 6.08 -2.23
N ILE A 103 21.53 5.47 -2.74
CA ILE A 103 21.78 5.32 -4.19
C ILE A 103 20.61 4.62 -4.92
N TYR A 104 19.82 3.81 -4.23
CA TYR A 104 18.61 3.18 -4.79
C TYR A 104 17.56 4.19 -5.28
N LEU A 105 17.60 5.44 -4.79
CA LEU A 105 16.70 6.50 -5.23
C LEU A 105 16.99 6.93 -6.67
N LEU A 106 18.22 6.75 -7.16
CA LEU A 106 18.58 7.05 -8.55
C LEU A 106 17.96 6.08 -9.55
N ASN A 107 17.61 4.86 -9.09
CA ASN A 107 16.96 3.84 -9.91
C ASN A 107 15.69 3.31 -9.23
N PRO A 108 14.65 4.14 -9.03
CA PRO A 108 13.45 3.75 -8.29
C PRO A 108 12.62 2.70 -9.02
N LYS A 109 11.84 1.92 -8.26
CA LYS A 109 10.83 1.00 -8.78
C LYS A 109 9.60 1.81 -9.20
N VAL A 110 9.34 1.92 -10.50
CA VAL A 110 8.27 2.76 -11.04
C VAL A 110 6.92 2.06 -11.17
N ASN A 111 6.90 0.72 -11.34
CA ASN A 111 5.69 -0.09 -11.39
C ASN A 111 5.19 -0.44 -9.97
N LEU A 112 5.03 0.59 -9.16
CA LEU A 112 4.59 0.51 -7.77
C LEU A 112 3.34 1.36 -7.60
N TYR A 113 2.32 0.77 -6.96
CA TYR A 113 1.00 1.35 -6.76
C TYR A 113 0.57 1.22 -5.30
N TYR A 114 -0.30 2.09 -4.86
CA TYR A 114 -0.91 2.00 -3.53
C TYR A 114 -2.35 2.48 -3.54
N VAL A 115 -3.17 1.86 -2.69
CA VAL A 115 -4.58 2.23 -2.52
C VAL A 115 -4.69 3.36 -1.51
N ALA A 116 -5.35 4.44 -1.89
CA ALA A 116 -5.62 5.58 -1.02
C ALA A 116 -7.10 5.95 -1.05
N ALA A 117 -7.62 6.43 0.09
CA ALA A 117 -8.99 6.93 0.14
C ALA A 117 -9.12 8.24 -0.64
N LYS A 118 -10.15 8.36 -1.48
CA LYS A 118 -10.41 9.55 -2.30
C LYS A 118 -10.47 10.82 -1.45
N GLU A 119 -11.12 10.75 -0.30
CA GLU A 119 -11.25 11.88 0.64
C GLU A 119 -9.91 12.35 1.21
N THR A 120 -8.87 11.52 1.16
CA THR A 120 -7.51 11.89 1.61
C THR A 120 -6.73 12.57 0.48
N MET A 121 -7.12 12.36 -0.78
CA MET A 121 -6.36 12.77 -1.98
C MET A 121 -6.94 13.99 -2.71
N ASP A 122 -8.17 14.43 -2.39
CA ASP A 122 -8.87 15.43 -3.19
C ASP A 122 -8.56 16.91 -2.81
N HIS A 123 -7.77 17.17 -1.74
CA HIS A 123 -7.77 18.51 -1.15
C HIS A 123 -6.56 19.42 -1.43
N ASN A 124 -5.43 18.90 -1.99
CA ASN A 124 -4.22 19.71 -2.19
C ASN A 124 -3.42 19.31 -3.44
N PHE A 125 -2.64 20.26 -3.97
CA PHE A 125 -1.67 20.02 -5.06
C PHE A 125 -0.72 18.84 -4.74
N LEU A 126 -0.27 18.72 -3.50
CA LEU A 126 0.61 17.66 -3.05
C LEU A 126 -0.05 16.26 -3.18
N THR A 127 -1.34 16.15 -2.87
CA THR A 127 -2.07 14.89 -2.99
C THR A 127 -2.29 14.48 -4.45
N LYS A 128 -2.39 15.45 -5.38
CA LYS A 128 -2.39 15.17 -6.82
C LYS A 128 -1.06 14.58 -7.27
N LEU A 129 0.07 15.13 -6.81
CA LEU A 129 1.40 14.56 -7.09
C LEU A 129 1.53 13.12 -6.59
N PHE A 130 0.97 12.81 -5.42
CA PHE A 130 0.94 11.44 -4.91
C PHE A 130 0.12 10.50 -5.81
N THR A 131 -0.96 10.97 -6.40
CA THR A 131 -1.71 10.16 -7.38
C THR A 131 -0.83 9.82 -8.58
N TYR A 132 -0.05 10.77 -9.09
CA TYR A 132 0.90 10.53 -10.19
C TYR A 132 2.04 9.58 -9.80
N SER A 133 2.41 9.48 -8.52
CA SER A 133 3.42 8.52 -8.06
C SER A 133 2.93 7.07 -7.97
N GLY A 134 1.65 6.81 -8.26
CA GLY A 134 1.05 5.47 -8.29
C GLY A 134 -0.15 5.29 -7.38
N GLY A 135 -0.75 6.36 -6.89
CA GLY A 135 -1.95 6.32 -6.05
C GLY A 135 -3.20 5.89 -6.82
N ILE A 136 -3.90 4.88 -6.31
CA ILE A 136 -5.21 4.45 -6.80
C ILE A 136 -6.25 4.88 -5.78
N THR A 137 -7.08 5.84 -6.16
CA THR A 137 -8.12 6.35 -5.26
C THR A 137 -9.33 5.43 -5.24
N VAL A 138 -9.79 5.10 -4.02
CA VAL A 138 -11.01 4.35 -3.76
C VAL A 138 -11.92 5.14 -2.83
N LYS A 139 -13.23 4.99 -3.00
CA LYS A 139 -14.23 5.55 -2.08
C LYS A 139 -14.40 4.62 -0.88
N ARG A 140 -14.49 5.17 0.31
CA ARG A 140 -14.79 4.36 1.49
C ARG A 140 -16.25 3.86 1.42
N THR A 141 -16.43 2.56 1.62
CA THR A 141 -17.76 1.94 1.59
C THR A 141 -18.51 2.03 2.94
N TRP A 142 -17.82 2.41 4.00
CA TRP A 142 -18.37 2.41 5.38
C TRP A 142 -18.41 3.79 6.04
N ARG A 143 -17.78 4.80 5.43
CA ARG A 143 -17.71 6.16 5.99
C ARG A 143 -17.60 7.20 4.90
N GLU A 144 -18.39 8.25 5.01
CA GLU A 144 -18.27 9.47 4.22
C GLU A 144 -18.19 10.67 5.18
N GLY A 145 -17.03 11.33 5.23
CA GLY A 145 -16.74 12.32 6.26
C GLY A 145 -16.84 11.70 7.66
N ASN A 146 -17.75 12.19 8.48
CA ASN A 146 -18.05 11.69 9.84
C ASN A 146 -19.23 10.71 9.91
N LYS A 147 -19.95 10.47 8.81
CA LYS A 147 -21.14 9.59 8.77
C LYS A 147 -20.74 8.14 8.46
N LYS A 148 -21.32 7.20 9.21
CA LYS A 148 -21.27 5.77 8.85
C LYS A 148 -22.20 5.54 7.66
N ILE A 149 -21.70 4.88 6.62
CA ILE A 149 -22.47 4.50 5.43
C ILE A 149 -22.23 3.02 5.14
N ASN A 150 -23.15 2.43 4.38
CA ASN A 150 -23.00 1.08 3.85
C ASN A 150 -23.19 1.15 2.33
N ARG A 151 -22.11 1.08 1.58
CA ARG A 151 -22.11 1.04 0.12
C ARG A 151 -21.62 -0.31 -0.37
N SER A 152 -22.20 -0.78 -1.47
CA SER A 152 -21.65 -1.92 -2.19
C SER A 152 -20.25 -1.61 -2.71
N VAL A 153 -19.44 -2.64 -2.86
CA VAL A 153 -18.08 -2.51 -3.44
C VAL A 153 -18.21 -2.09 -4.90
N ASP A 154 -17.54 -1.01 -5.28
CA ASP A 154 -17.55 -0.52 -6.66
C ASP A 154 -16.68 -1.43 -7.56
N VAL A 155 -17.30 -2.06 -8.55
CA VAL A 155 -16.63 -2.93 -9.52
C VAL A 155 -15.51 -2.19 -10.27
N SER A 156 -15.67 -0.87 -10.49
CA SER A 156 -14.65 -0.05 -11.14
C SER A 156 -13.37 0.05 -10.31
N GLU A 157 -13.48 0.12 -9.00
CA GLU A 157 -12.34 0.15 -8.08
C GLU A 157 -11.59 -1.18 -8.06
N ILE A 158 -12.33 -2.32 -8.02
CA ILE A 158 -11.75 -3.66 -8.16
C ILE A 158 -10.98 -3.76 -9.49
N THR A 159 -11.56 -3.26 -10.58
CA THR A 159 -10.93 -3.28 -11.90
C THR A 159 -9.65 -2.44 -11.93
N ARG A 160 -9.66 -1.25 -11.34
CA ARG A 160 -8.46 -0.38 -11.25
C ARG A 160 -7.35 -1.02 -10.43
N MET A 161 -7.68 -1.63 -9.28
CA MET A 161 -6.70 -2.39 -8.50
C MET A 161 -6.14 -3.57 -9.31
N GLY A 162 -6.98 -4.27 -10.07
CA GLY A 162 -6.54 -5.35 -10.96
C GLY A 162 -5.60 -4.90 -12.07
N ILE A 163 -5.85 -3.73 -12.68
CA ILE A 163 -4.96 -3.11 -13.67
C ILE A 163 -3.58 -2.86 -13.03
N ALA A 164 -3.54 -2.30 -11.83
CA ALA A 164 -2.29 -2.06 -11.11
C ALA A 164 -1.53 -3.34 -10.77
N ILE A 165 -2.24 -4.38 -10.29
CA ILE A 165 -1.65 -5.69 -9.98
C ILE A 165 -1.04 -6.32 -11.24
N ASN A 166 -1.71 -6.21 -12.38
CA ASN A 166 -1.21 -6.76 -13.64
C ASN A 166 -0.04 -5.97 -14.24
N ASP A 167 0.15 -4.72 -13.83
CA ASP A 167 1.25 -3.87 -14.28
C ASP A 167 2.44 -3.84 -13.30
N GLY A 168 2.18 -4.07 -12.01
CA GLY A 168 3.22 -3.96 -11.00
C GLY A 168 2.87 -4.57 -9.64
N TRP A 169 3.41 -3.93 -8.59
CA TRP A 169 3.15 -4.22 -7.20
C TRP A 169 2.11 -3.26 -6.63
N LEU A 170 1.11 -3.78 -5.93
CA LEU A 170 0.08 -2.98 -5.29
C LEU A 170 0.18 -3.09 -3.77
N ILE A 171 0.22 -1.94 -3.08
CA ILE A 171 0.13 -1.84 -1.62
C ILE A 171 -1.32 -1.55 -1.26
N THR A 172 -1.84 -2.28 -0.27
CA THR A 172 -3.17 -2.04 0.28
C THR A 172 -3.20 -2.21 1.80
N PHE A 173 -4.15 -1.52 2.43
CA PHE A 173 -4.40 -1.58 3.85
C PHE A 173 -5.80 -2.16 4.08
N PRO A 174 -5.93 -3.46 4.38
CA PRO A 174 -7.21 -4.16 4.43
C PRO A 174 -8.23 -3.56 5.40
N GLN A 175 -7.77 -2.92 6.47
CA GLN A 175 -8.64 -2.25 7.44
C GLN A 175 -9.25 -0.93 6.90
N GLY A 176 -8.58 -0.27 5.93
CA GLY A 176 -8.97 1.02 5.36
C GLY A 176 -8.95 2.18 6.36
N THR A 177 -8.25 2.02 7.47
CA THR A 177 -8.10 3.00 8.55
C THR A 177 -6.76 2.81 9.25
N THR A 178 -6.31 3.87 9.94
CA THR A 178 -5.12 3.81 10.83
C THR A 178 -5.45 3.35 12.25
N GLN A 179 -6.72 3.03 12.53
CA GLN A 179 -7.13 2.49 13.82
C GLN A 179 -6.68 1.03 13.94
N ALA A 180 -5.89 0.74 14.96
CA ALA A 180 -5.43 -0.60 15.25
C ALA A 180 -6.62 -1.55 15.53
N PHE A 181 -6.48 -2.79 15.10
CA PHE A 181 -7.47 -3.86 15.30
C PHE A 181 -8.88 -3.56 14.74
N ALA A 182 -9.00 -2.57 13.84
CA ALA A 182 -10.25 -2.39 13.09
C ALA A 182 -10.50 -3.60 12.17
N PRO A 183 -11.77 -3.97 11.93
CA PRO A 183 -12.08 -5.13 11.09
C PRO A 183 -11.59 -4.93 9.64
N GLY A 184 -11.14 -6.02 9.03
CA GLY A 184 -10.76 -6.04 7.62
C GLY A 184 -11.96 -5.84 6.69
N ARG A 185 -11.73 -5.26 5.51
CA ARG A 185 -12.76 -4.95 4.51
C ARG A 185 -12.77 -6.00 3.41
N ARG A 186 -13.90 -6.67 3.21
CA ARG A 186 -14.09 -7.78 2.27
C ARG A 186 -13.73 -7.44 0.81
N GLY A 187 -13.72 -6.16 0.44
CA GLY A 187 -13.41 -5.70 -0.91
C GLY A 187 -12.09 -6.22 -1.47
N ILE A 188 -11.05 -6.33 -0.62
CA ILE A 188 -9.75 -6.83 -1.07
C ILE A 188 -9.78 -8.32 -1.42
N VAL A 189 -10.64 -9.12 -0.77
CA VAL A 189 -10.80 -10.55 -1.08
C VAL A 189 -11.36 -10.74 -2.49
N HIS A 190 -12.28 -9.86 -2.94
CA HIS A 190 -12.79 -9.88 -4.32
C HIS A 190 -11.67 -9.60 -5.34
N VAL A 191 -10.76 -8.69 -5.02
CA VAL A 191 -9.56 -8.41 -5.86
C VAL A 191 -8.66 -9.64 -5.91
N ILE A 192 -8.39 -10.26 -4.76
CA ILE A 192 -7.54 -11.47 -4.66
C ILE A 192 -8.15 -12.61 -5.49
N ARG A 193 -9.44 -12.89 -5.33
CA ARG A 193 -10.12 -13.95 -6.11
C ARG A 193 -10.10 -13.70 -7.61
N LYS A 194 -10.32 -12.45 -8.03
CA LYS A 194 -10.43 -12.10 -9.46
C LYS A 194 -9.08 -12.10 -10.17
N TYR A 195 -8.00 -11.64 -9.51
CA TYR A 195 -6.71 -11.41 -10.16
C TYR A 195 -5.61 -12.37 -9.71
N ASN A 196 -5.87 -13.17 -8.67
CA ASN A 196 -4.96 -14.18 -8.13
C ASN A 196 -3.50 -13.68 -7.98
N PRO A 197 -3.25 -12.59 -7.24
CA PRO A 197 -1.91 -12.09 -6.99
C PRO A 197 -1.19 -12.93 -5.92
N ILE A 198 0.13 -12.83 -5.89
CA ILE A 198 0.92 -13.27 -4.73
C ILE A 198 0.64 -12.28 -3.59
N VAL A 199 0.04 -12.74 -2.48
CA VAL A 199 -0.32 -11.90 -1.34
C VAL A 199 0.78 -11.93 -0.30
N VAL A 200 1.39 -10.78 -0.03
CA VAL A 200 2.56 -10.64 0.88
C VAL A 200 2.20 -9.75 2.06
N PRO A 201 2.22 -10.27 3.30
CA PRO A 201 1.96 -9.47 4.48
C PRO A 201 3.14 -8.59 4.87
N ILE A 202 2.83 -7.38 5.30
CA ILE A 202 3.77 -6.45 5.94
C ILE A 202 3.20 -6.06 7.30
N VAL A 203 4.03 -6.11 8.33
CA VAL A 203 3.70 -5.59 9.67
C VAL A 203 4.56 -4.37 9.92
N ILE A 204 3.91 -3.26 10.28
CA ILE A 204 4.61 -2.02 10.63
C ILE A 204 4.31 -1.62 12.06
N ASP A 205 5.31 -1.02 12.73
CA ASP A 205 5.19 -0.45 14.06
C ASP A 205 6.06 0.79 14.26
N GLY A 206 5.72 1.63 15.24
CA GLY A 206 6.46 2.84 15.61
C GLY A 206 6.16 4.09 14.79
N PHE A 207 5.44 3.99 13.67
CA PHE A 207 5.17 5.13 12.80
C PHE A 207 4.23 6.15 13.47
N HIS A 208 3.19 5.70 14.16
CA HIS A 208 2.27 6.57 14.92
C HIS A 208 2.95 7.33 16.07
N LYS A 209 4.07 6.79 16.61
CA LYS A 209 4.88 7.43 17.62
C LYS A 209 5.78 8.52 17.04
N ALA A 210 6.31 8.27 15.82
CA ALA A 210 7.22 9.17 15.13
C ALA A 210 6.52 10.34 14.44
N TYR A 211 5.30 10.15 13.94
CA TYR A 211 4.60 11.11 13.08
C TYR A 211 3.20 11.46 13.57
N ASP A 212 2.67 12.57 13.03
CA ASP A 212 1.25 12.90 13.11
C ASP A 212 0.41 11.88 12.30
N LYS A 213 -0.90 11.93 12.48
CA LYS A 213 -1.85 11.03 11.79
C LYS A 213 -1.72 11.06 10.27
N LYS A 214 -1.37 12.21 9.69
CA LYS A 214 -1.11 12.33 8.25
C LYS A 214 0.21 11.68 7.85
N GLY A 215 1.18 11.56 8.77
CA GLY A 215 2.52 11.08 8.46
C GLY A 215 3.39 12.14 7.77
N ILE A 216 3.02 13.42 7.89
CA ILE A 216 3.76 14.53 7.27
C ILE A 216 4.66 15.22 8.30
N ARG A 217 4.16 15.48 9.50
CA ARG A 217 4.93 16.14 10.56
C ARG A 217 5.60 15.11 11.46
N ILE A 218 6.87 15.36 11.81
CA ILE A 218 7.58 14.57 12.82
C ILE A 218 7.09 15.04 14.19
N LYS A 219 6.50 14.14 14.97
CA LYS A 219 6.11 14.36 16.37
C LYS A 219 7.29 14.10 17.31
N ARG A 220 8.05 13.03 17.04
CA ARG A 220 9.16 12.59 17.87
C ARG A 220 10.30 12.08 17.00
N LYS A 221 11.54 12.44 17.39
CA LYS A 221 12.79 11.89 16.82
C LYS A 221 13.31 10.76 17.72
N GLY A 222 14.24 9.96 17.20
CA GLY A 222 14.82 8.83 17.94
C GLY A 222 13.88 7.63 18.08
N VAL A 223 12.80 7.57 17.32
CA VAL A 223 11.86 6.45 17.35
C VAL A 223 12.38 5.31 16.47
N LEU A 224 12.40 4.09 17.02
CA LEU A 224 12.61 2.87 16.25
C LEU A 224 11.30 2.51 15.54
N GLN A 225 11.31 2.66 14.22
CA GLN A 225 10.25 2.20 13.33
C GLN A 225 10.58 0.79 12.87
N LYS A 226 9.59 -0.09 12.81
CA LYS A 226 9.79 -1.48 12.37
C LYS A 226 8.93 -1.77 11.15
N MET A 227 9.49 -2.50 10.19
CA MET A 227 8.75 -3.02 9.06
C MET A 227 9.21 -4.45 8.77
N LYS A 228 8.30 -5.39 8.95
CA LYS A 228 8.55 -6.82 8.80
C LYS A 228 7.77 -7.38 7.63
N PHE A 229 8.46 -7.93 6.66
CA PHE A 229 7.88 -8.69 5.56
C PHE A 229 7.75 -10.15 5.96
N LYS A 230 6.60 -10.74 5.69
CA LYS A 230 6.37 -12.17 5.94
C LYS A 230 6.33 -12.94 4.62
N LYS A 231 6.44 -14.25 4.70
CA LYS A 231 6.27 -15.13 3.53
C LYS A 231 4.90 -14.91 2.90
N PRO A 232 4.76 -15.06 1.58
CA PRO A 232 3.47 -15.02 0.90
C PRO A 232 2.44 -15.94 1.56
N ILE A 233 1.20 -15.45 1.68
CA ILE A 233 0.10 -16.23 2.27
C ILE A 233 -0.34 -17.28 1.26
N GLN A 234 -0.47 -18.53 1.72
CA GLN A 234 -1.08 -19.60 0.96
C GLN A 234 -2.61 -19.53 1.11
N LEU A 235 -3.32 -19.27 0.01
CA LEU A 235 -4.77 -19.13 -0.03
C LEU A 235 -5.36 -20.16 -1.02
N ASP A 236 -6.31 -20.96 -0.57
CA ASP A 236 -7.13 -21.78 -1.46
C ASP A 236 -8.38 -21.00 -1.87
N LEU A 237 -8.27 -20.26 -2.99
CA LEU A 237 -9.32 -19.36 -3.46
C LEU A 237 -10.61 -20.10 -3.89
N LYS A 238 -10.55 -21.42 -4.10
CA LYS A 238 -11.71 -22.24 -4.48
C LYS A 238 -12.47 -22.76 -3.27
N LYS A 239 -11.75 -23.16 -2.22
CA LYS A 239 -12.34 -23.82 -1.03
C LYS A 239 -12.61 -22.86 0.12
N GLU A 240 -11.76 -21.84 0.32
CA GLU A 240 -11.88 -20.94 1.45
C GLU A 240 -12.98 -19.90 1.25
N THR A 241 -13.71 -19.59 2.31
CA THR A 241 -14.74 -18.53 2.30
C THR A 241 -14.08 -17.14 2.26
N THR A 242 -14.86 -16.10 1.97
CA THR A 242 -14.37 -14.70 2.01
C THR A 242 -13.90 -14.33 3.43
N ASP A 243 -14.60 -14.81 4.45
CA ASP A 243 -14.27 -14.50 5.84
C ASP A 243 -13.01 -15.23 6.28
N THR A 244 -12.83 -16.50 5.91
CA THR A 244 -11.60 -17.25 6.18
C THR A 244 -10.37 -16.61 5.53
N ILE A 245 -10.47 -16.16 4.27
CA ILE A 245 -9.38 -15.45 3.60
C ILE A 245 -9.07 -14.15 4.34
N MET A 246 -10.09 -13.39 4.75
CA MET A 246 -9.90 -12.14 5.48
C MET A 246 -9.26 -12.39 6.84
N GLU A 247 -9.69 -13.40 7.58
CA GLU A 247 -9.08 -13.79 8.87
C GLU A 247 -7.59 -14.12 8.70
N LYS A 248 -7.23 -14.91 7.70
CA LYS A 248 -5.82 -15.20 7.37
C LYS A 248 -5.01 -13.94 7.09
N ILE A 249 -5.59 -12.99 6.34
CA ILE A 249 -4.94 -11.71 6.04
C ILE A 249 -4.75 -10.90 7.33
N MET A 250 -5.80 -10.76 8.15
CA MET A 250 -5.76 -10.00 9.40
C MET A 250 -4.79 -10.61 10.40
N ASP A 251 -4.71 -11.93 10.42
CA ASP A 251 -3.75 -12.66 11.25
C ASP A 251 -2.31 -12.45 10.76
N ALA A 252 -2.09 -12.53 9.47
CA ALA A 252 -0.77 -12.34 8.89
C ALA A 252 -0.21 -10.92 9.10
N ILE A 253 -1.06 -9.88 9.12
CA ILE A 253 -0.67 -8.49 9.42
C ILE A 253 -0.76 -8.14 10.92
N GLU A 254 -0.94 -9.12 11.79
CA GLU A 254 -0.98 -8.99 13.25
C GLU A 254 -2.09 -8.03 13.76
N GLN A 255 -3.25 -8.06 13.08
CA GLN A 255 -4.41 -7.25 13.41
C GLN A 255 -5.65 -8.07 13.79
N SER A 256 -5.50 -9.39 13.97
CA SER A 256 -6.55 -10.25 14.50
C SER A 256 -6.71 -10.10 16.01
N PRO A 257 -7.84 -10.51 16.62
CA PRO A 257 -8.11 -10.36 18.06
C PRO A 257 -7.05 -10.95 18.98
N LYS A 258 -6.34 -12.02 18.57
CA LYS A 258 -5.30 -12.65 19.37
C LYS A 258 -4.10 -11.73 19.66
N TYR A 259 -3.82 -10.79 18.75
CA TYR A 259 -2.72 -9.81 18.93
C TYR A 259 -3.09 -8.62 19.80
N ARG A 260 -4.40 -8.37 20.04
CA ARG A 260 -4.87 -7.25 20.86
C ARG A 260 -4.38 -7.37 22.30
N LYS A 261 -4.37 -8.59 22.86
CA LYS A 261 -3.97 -8.86 24.26
C LYS A 261 -2.47 -8.64 24.52
N ASN A 262 -1.63 -8.80 23.50
CA ASN A 262 -0.17 -8.70 23.62
C ASN A 262 0.37 -7.29 23.33
N ASN A 263 -0.47 -6.34 22.91
CA ASN A 263 -0.06 -5.00 22.46
C ASN A 263 -0.60 -3.91 23.39
N ASN A 264 -0.11 -3.87 24.65
CA ASN A 264 -0.39 -2.77 25.58
C ASN A 264 0.13 -1.39 25.09
N HIS A 265 0.90 -1.36 24.00
CA HIS A 265 1.48 -0.14 23.43
C HIS A 265 0.55 0.66 22.49
N TYR A 266 -0.64 0.15 22.15
CA TYR A 266 -1.61 0.85 21.28
C TYR A 266 -2.66 1.65 22.07
N HIS A 267 -2.63 1.63 23.40
CA HIS A 267 -3.65 2.25 24.27
C HIS A 267 -3.34 3.69 24.71
N GLU A 268 -2.19 4.26 24.32
CA GLU A 268 -1.86 5.66 24.59
C GLU A 268 -2.03 6.51 23.31
N ILE A 269 -3.28 6.77 22.93
CA ILE A 269 -3.66 7.84 21.98
C ILE A 269 -4.87 8.57 22.56
#